data_8a1103c06dff2fc6cc9b1b7145c691e3
#
_entry.id   8a1103c06dff2fc6cc9b1b7145c691e3
#
_cell.length_a   1.000
_cell.length_b   1.000
_cell.length_c   1.000
_cell.angle_alpha   90.00
_cell.angle_beta   90.00
_cell.angle_gamma   90.00
#
_symmetry.space_group_name_H-M   'P 1'
#
loop_
_entity.id
_entity.type
_entity.pdbx_description
1 polymer ?
#
loop_
_entity_poly.entity_id
_entity_poly.type
_entity_poly.pdbx_seq_one_letter_code
_entity_poly.pdbx_strand_id
1 'polypeptide(L)'
;MTSVLRCLFLVVIAIALPVAAADLVTENGSNNGEQLYEKYCEDCHGGGVAKAPALSLLNIMSASSVYRAMDQGIMQQQAKALSDGQKVVLAEHLTGQGLEQQSIAPAPQCQGPAAQFDYTAPPVSLGWGVDQTNQRHYGKHLTDINANNIDQLELAWAFAYPDAIRARSEPALAGGAVYVGSQNGTVFALDQQTGCIRWTFKTIAEIRNSIVIEPWTVGKNSNPALFFGDIIGNVYSLNAVTGELLWRDRPDDHPSLTLTATPLLNEGTLYVPLSSLEVTQAADPGYACCTFRGGVAAYDAATGEKRWVGYTIDQAPTVVGQNAVGTDQIAPSGSPVWNTPSLDSKRGVMYVGTGENYSSPANDTSDAILALSLKDGSIVWRQQMTRGDAWNMGCETEDRINCPPEDGPDYDFGAATILATNKAGKDIVLAGQKSGEVFGLDPDQGGKILWRVKLGKGGIQGGVHFGMTVSKDTLYVPMSDFDGGPRWPGVAYPGMFAVDITTGEQRWFAPAPEICEGREFCQSGLSAASSSIEGAVVAGSMDGHLRAYNFNNGNVLWDFDTAIGFKTINGETANGGSMGGASGPVFHRDMMFVNSGYGIYFHMPGNVLLNFRLISAKD
;
A
#
# COMPACT_ATOMS: atom_id res chain seq x y z
N MET A 1 40.93 62.84 -43.35
CA MET A 1 41.58 63.76 -42.42
C MET A 1 40.87 63.61 -41.09
N THR A 2 41.53 62.88 -40.20
CA THR A 2 41.92 63.29 -38.82
C THR A 2 40.78 63.66 -37.87
N SER A 3 40.58 63.13 -36.75
CA SER A 3 41.53 62.79 -35.69
C SER A 3 40.82 61.99 -34.57
N VAL A 4 41.56 61.11 -33.99
CA VAL A 4 41.35 60.29 -32.80
C VAL A 4 41.11 61.17 -31.54
N LEU A 5 40.16 60.77 -30.70
CA LEU A 5 40.24 61.08 -29.27
C LEU A 5 39.78 59.86 -28.45
N ARG A 6 40.74 59.25 -27.75
CA ARG A 6 40.56 58.16 -26.79
C ARG A 6 39.97 58.74 -25.47
N CYS A 7 38.84 58.20 -25.02
CA CYS A 7 38.45 58.26 -23.62
C CYS A 7 38.63 56.87 -22.99
N LEU A 8 39.54 56.76 -22.05
CA LEU A 8 39.69 55.64 -21.13
C LEU A 8 38.50 55.60 -20.17
N PHE A 9 37.70 54.55 -20.26
CA PHE A 9 36.82 54.16 -19.18
C PHE A 9 37.48 53.00 -18.41
N LEU A 10 37.87 53.26 -17.15
CA LEU A 10 38.22 52.25 -16.18
C LEU A 10 37.00 51.45 -15.83
N VAL A 11 36.93 50.20 -16.34
CA VAL A 11 35.96 49.23 -15.89
C VAL A 11 36.58 48.54 -14.68
N VAL A 12 36.04 48.86 -13.49
CA VAL A 12 36.30 48.06 -12.28
C VAL A 12 35.52 46.75 -12.40
N ILE A 13 36.23 45.70 -12.79
CA ILE A 13 35.71 44.33 -12.75
C ILE A 13 35.69 43.90 -11.27
N ALA A 14 34.50 43.94 -10.65
CA ALA A 14 34.25 43.23 -9.40
C ALA A 14 34.27 41.72 -9.73
N ILE A 15 35.36 41.05 -9.41
CA ILE A 15 35.45 39.60 -9.45
C ILE A 15 34.61 39.10 -8.28
N ALA A 16 33.36 38.69 -8.55
CA ALA A 16 32.61 37.85 -7.64
C ALA A 16 33.27 36.47 -7.67
N LEU A 17 34.02 36.17 -6.64
CA LEU A 17 34.48 34.81 -6.35
C LEU A 17 33.23 33.95 -6.12
N PRO A 18 33.06 32.81 -6.83
CA PRO A 18 32.08 31.84 -6.41
C PRO A 18 32.52 31.32 -5.03
N VAL A 19 31.63 31.44 -4.06
CA VAL A 19 31.77 30.70 -2.81
C VAL A 19 31.77 29.22 -3.23
N ALA A 20 32.92 28.63 -3.24
CA ALA A 20 33.08 27.20 -3.42
C ALA A 20 32.27 26.54 -2.29
N ALA A 21 31.28 25.75 -2.66
CA ALA A 21 30.74 24.75 -1.77
C ALA A 21 31.95 23.96 -1.25
N ALA A 22 32.17 24.01 0.04
CA ALA A 22 33.32 23.40 0.68
C ALA A 22 33.32 21.91 0.35
N ASP A 23 34.39 21.49 -0.33
CA ASP A 23 34.78 20.09 -0.47
C ASP A 23 34.92 19.47 0.93
N LEU A 24 33.87 18.77 1.39
CA LEU A 24 33.92 17.83 2.51
C LEU A 24 34.35 16.45 1.99
N VAL A 25 35.32 16.40 1.09
CA VAL A 25 35.97 15.18 0.65
C VAL A 25 37.45 15.35 0.87
N THR A 26 37.96 14.78 1.95
CA THR A 26 39.17 13.97 2.00
C THR A 26 39.52 13.66 3.44
N GLU A 27 39.40 12.39 3.83
CA GLU A 27 40.49 11.63 4.44
C GLU A 27 40.11 10.14 4.45
N ASN A 28 40.84 9.39 3.63
CA ASN A 28 41.12 7.93 3.69
C ASN A 28 40.01 6.98 4.18
N GLY A 29 39.23 6.45 3.27
CA GLY A 29 38.33 5.33 3.46
C GLY A 29 37.22 5.38 2.41
N SER A 30 37.08 4.36 1.59
CA SER A 30 36.11 4.29 0.51
C SER A 30 34.72 4.79 0.94
N ASN A 31 34.28 5.90 0.37
CA ASN A 31 32.94 6.47 0.54
C ASN A 31 31.89 5.74 -0.34
N ASN A 32 32.14 4.51 -0.73
CA ASN A 32 31.18 3.72 -1.49
C ASN A 32 30.18 3.08 -0.52
N GLY A 33 28.89 3.37 -0.71
CA GLY A 33 27.81 2.83 0.12
C GLY A 33 27.79 1.31 0.17
N GLU A 34 28.09 0.64 -0.94
CA GLU A 34 28.22 -0.82 -1.05
C GLU A 34 29.27 -1.37 -0.07
N GLN A 35 30.48 -0.82 -0.08
CA GLN A 35 31.54 -1.25 0.82
C GLN A 35 31.23 -0.97 2.30
N LEU A 36 30.47 0.11 2.57
CA LEU A 36 29.98 0.38 3.92
C LEU A 36 28.93 -0.66 4.35
N TYR A 37 28.04 -1.05 3.45
CA TYR A 37 27.05 -2.10 3.70
C TYR A 37 27.73 -3.44 3.98
N GLU A 38 28.57 -3.92 3.07
CA GLU A 38 29.34 -5.17 3.22
C GLU A 38 30.08 -5.25 4.55
N LYS A 39 30.72 -4.15 4.92
CA LYS A 39 31.57 -4.13 6.12
C LYS A 39 30.81 -4.05 7.46
N TYR A 40 29.67 -3.36 7.49
CA TYR A 40 29.01 -3.02 8.76
C TYR A 40 27.59 -3.57 8.91
N CYS A 41 26.96 -4.02 7.83
CA CYS A 41 25.54 -4.34 7.79
C CYS A 41 25.23 -5.76 7.29
N GLU A 42 25.99 -6.28 6.34
CA GLU A 42 25.70 -7.51 5.60
C GLU A 42 25.61 -8.74 6.52
N ASP A 43 26.49 -8.87 7.52
CA ASP A 43 26.45 -10.00 8.46
C ASP A 43 25.08 -10.21 9.12
N CYS A 44 24.32 -9.11 9.31
CA CYS A 44 22.98 -9.19 9.90
C CYS A 44 21.88 -9.13 8.83
N HIS A 45 21.97 -8.15 7.92
CA HIS A 45 20.90 -7.84 6.94
C HIS A 45 20.97 -8.70 5.67
N GLY A 46 22.05 -9.45 5.48
CA GLY A 46 22.20 -10.50 4.47
C GLY A 46 21.60 -11.85 4.86
N GLY A 47 20.88 -11.93 6.00
CA GLY A 47 20.23 -13.14 6.49
C GLY A 47 20.90 -13.82 7.69
N GLY A 48 22.02 -13.25 8.18
CA GLY A 48 22.75 -13.80 9.36
C GLY A 48 22.00 -13.70 10.69
N VAL A 49 21.03 -12.78 10.79
CA VAL A 49 20.22 -12.57 12.00
C VAL A 49 18.74 -12.60 11.62
N ALA A 50 18.01 -13.58 12.16
CA ALA A 50 16.56 -13.64 12.07
C ALA A 50 15.93 -12.33 12.50
N LYS A 51 15.03 -11.70 12.28
CA LYS A 51 14.48 -10.37 12.66
C LYS A 51 15.23 -9.14 12.12
N ALA A 52 16.45 -9.26 11.61
CA ALA A 52 17.07 -8.15 10.90
C ALA A 52 16.40 -8.03 9.53
N PRO A 53 15.82 -6.85 9.17
CA PRO A 53 15.18 -6.69 7.87
C PRO A 53 16.16 -6.99 6.74
N ALA A 54 15.74 -7.82 5.79
CA ALA A 54 16.54 -8.14 4.62
C ALA A 54 16.84 -6.91 3.76
N LEU A 55 17.90 -6.94 2.96
CA LEU A 55 18.32 -5.83 2.10
C LEU A 55 17.17 -5.32 1.20
N SER A 56 16.35 -6.23 0.65
CA SER A 56 15.18 -5.87 -0.17
C SER A 56 14.16 -4.99 0.55
N LEU A 57 14.05 -5.13 1.89
CA LEU A 57 13.20 -4.27 2.70
C LEU A 57 13.87 -2.92 2.97
N LEU A 58 15.19 -2.89 3.18
CA LEU A 58 15.94 -1.64 3.35
C LEU A 58 15.86 -0.79 2.08
N ASN A 59 15.94 -1.41 0.90
CA ASN A 59 15.89 -0.74 -0.40
C ASN A 59 14.58 0.00 -0.65
N ILE A 60 13.48 -0.42 -0.05
CA ILE A 60 12.17 0.27 -0.20
C ILE A 60 11.86 1.25 0.94
N MET A 61 12.73 1.39 1.94
CA MET A 61 12.58 2.42 2.98
C MET A 61 12.92 3.81 2.44
N SER A 62 12.55 4.87 3.17
CA SER A 62 13.05 6.21 2.87
C SER A 62 14.47 6.38 3.41
N ALA A 63 15.33 7.15 2.70
CA ALA A 63 16.68 7.44 3.15
C ALA A 63 16.71 8.05 4.57
N SER A 64 15.75 8.91 4.88
CA SER A 64 15.61 9.50 6.22
C SER A 64 15.29 8.47 7.31
N SER A 65 14.54 7.41 6.99
CA SER A 65 14.25 6.33 7.95
C SER A 65 15.49 5.49 8.22
N VAL A 66 16.25 5.13 7.18
CA VAL A 66 17.50 4.39 7.30
C VAL A 66 18.55 5.21 8.06
N TYR A 67 18.74 6.47 7.67
CA TYR A 67 19.65 7.38 8.36
C TYR A 67 19.31 7.50 9.86
N ARG A 68 18.05 7.76 10.18
CA ARG A 68 17.59 7.90 11.57
C ARG A 68 17.76 6.62 12.38
N ALA A 69 17.55 5.45 11.77
CA ALA A 69 17.81 4.17 12.45
C ALA A 69 19.26 4.06 12.91
N MET A 70 20.20 4.55 12.09
CA MET A 70 21.65 4.56 12.40
C MET A 70 22.06 5.68 13.36
N ASP A 71 21.41 6.85 13.29
CA ASP A 71 21.82 8.03 14.05
C ASP A 71 21.25 8.06 15.46
N GLN A 72 19.97 7.80 15.65
CA GLN A 72 19.25 7.92 16.92
C GLN A 72 18.38 6.68 17.24
N GLY A 73 18.31 5.71 16.32
CA GLY A 73 17.40 4.60 16.39
C GLY A 73 18.06 3.29 16.81
N ILE A 74 17.39 2.20 16.40
CA ILE A 74 17.71 0.84 16.82
C ILE A 74 19.09 0.33 16.34
N MET A 75 19.65 0.94 15.29
CA MET A 75 20.98 0.62 14.73
C MET A 75 22.09 1.55 15.23
N GLN A 76 21.83 2.47 16.16
CA GLN A 76 22.80 3.45 16.65
C GLN A 76 24.10 2.80 17.18
N GLN A 77 24.00 1.67 17.87
CA GLN A 77 25.16 0.98 18.42
C GLN A 77 26.01 0.31 17.32
N GLN A 78 25.36 -0.28 16.32
CA GLN A 78 26.01 -0.93 15.19
C GLN A 78 26.68 0.11 14.27
N ALA A 79 26.03 1.26 14.08
CA ALA A 79 26.50 2.34 13.23
C ALA A 79 27.45 3.33 13.92
N LYS A 80 27.81 3.12 15.20
CA LYS A 80 28.65 4.08 15.97
C LYS A 80 30.04 4.33 15.37
N ALA A 81 30.55 3.42 14.55
CA ALA A 81 31.84 3.56 13.86
C ALA A 81 31.75 4.42 12.59
N LEU A 82 30.54 4.74 12.13
CA LEU A 82 30.29 5.53 10.93
C LEU A 82 30.22 7.02 11.29
N SER A 83 30.88 7.87 10.51
CA SER A 83 30.66 9.31 10.55
C SER A 83 29.27 9.66 9.99
N ASP A 84 28.77 10.86 10.28
CA ASP A 84 27.46 11.30 9.78
C ASP A 84 27.42 11.32 8.24
N GLY A 85 28.50 11.73 7.57
CA GLY A 85 28.62 11.65 6.12
C GLY A 85 28.55 10.21 5.59
N GLN A 86 29.16 9.25 6.28
CA GLN A 86 29.07 7.83 5.90
C GLN A 86 27.67 7.25 6.13
N LYS A 87 26.97 7.67 7.20
CA LYS A 87 25.57 7.30 7.42
C LYS A 87 24.66 7.82 6.30
N VAL A 88 24.91 9.05 5.80
CA VAL A 88 24.20 9.62 4.64
C VAL A 88 24.45 8.79 3.40
N VAL A 89 25.72 8.58 3.02
CA VAL A 89 26.10 7.78 1.83
C VAL A 89 25.49 6.38 1.88
N LEU A 90 25.51 5.73 3.05
CA LEU A 90 24.94 4.41 3.24
C LEU A 90 23.41 4.42 3.10
N ALA A 91 22.71 5.40 3.68
CA ALA A 91 21.27 5.53 3.57
C ALA A 91 20.81 5.77 2.12
N GLU A 92 21.52 6.64 1.41
CA GLU A 92 21.25 6.93 -0.01
C GLU A 92 21.55 5.71 -0.90
N HIS A 93 22.64 5.01 -0.65
CA HIS A 93 22.98 3.78 -1.38
C HIS A 93 21.90 2.70 -1.20
N LEU A 94 21.53 2.43 0.06
CA LEU A 94 20.54 1.39 0.38
C LEU A 94 19.16 1.66 -0.22
N THR A 95 18.77 2.92 -0.34
CA THR A 95 17.40 3.27 -0.73
C THR A 95 17.29 3.78 -2.17
N GLY A 96 18.42 4.12 -2.80
CA GLY A 96 18.43 4.79 -4.10
C GLY A 96 17.81 6.19 -4.06
N GLN A 97 17.56 6.76 -2.88
CA GLN A 97 16.92 8.06 -2.67
C GLN A 97 17.92 9.00 -2.00
N GLY A 98 18.01 10.25 -2.49
CA GLY A 98 18.79 11.28 -1.81
C GLY A 98 18.22 11.59 -0.43
N LEU A 99 19.10 11.81 0.54
CA LEU A 99 18.71 12.34 1.87
C LEU A 99 18.46 13.84 1.73
N GLU A 100 17.40 14.22 1.05
CA GLU A 100 17.00 15.62 1.01
C GLU A 100 16.53 16.04 2.40
N GLN A 101 17.21 17.03 2.97
CA GLN A 101 16.73 17.80 4.10
C GLN A 101 15.63 18.76 3.59
N GLN A 102 14.54 18.22 3.04
CA GLN A 102 13.34 19.02 2.87
C GLN A 102 12.82 19.28 4.27
N SER A 103 13.13 20.45 4.81
CA SER A 103 12.48 20.96 6.01
C SER A 103 11.06 21.41 5.62
N ILE A 104 10.18 20.43 5.33
CA ILE A 104 8.76 20.73 5.23
C ILE A 104 8.36 21.30 6.59
N ALA A 105 7.90 22.55 6.59
CA ALA A 105 7.44 23.18 7.81
C ALA A 105 6.33 22.28 8.43
N PRO A 106 6.37 21.99 9.73
CA PRO A 106 5.33 21.17 10.33
C PRO A 106 3.96 21.87 10.15
N ALA A 107 2.95 21.11 9.76
CA ALA A 107 1.59 21.61 9.71
C ALA A 107 1.19 22.16 11.09
N PRO A 108 0.30 23.15 11.14
CA PRO A 108 -0.10 23.75 12.39
C PRO A 108 -0.73 22.72 13.32
N GLN A 109 -0.35 22.77 14.60
CA GLN A 109 -0.96 21.96 15.64
C GLN A 109 -2.39 22.43 15.89
N CYS A 110 -3.31 21.46 16.05
CA CYS A 110 -4.70 21.77 16.35
C CYS A 110 -4.88 22.44 17.70
N GLN A 111 -5.82 23.36 17.79
CA GLN A 111 -6.21 24.06 19.01
C GLN A 111 -7.74 24.05 19.18
N GLY A 112 -8.17 24.16 20.43
CA GLY A 112 -9.61 24.22 20.75
C GLY A 112 -10.39 22.98 20.28
N PRO A 113 -11.57 23.15 19.66
CA PRO A 113 -12.41 22.02 19.22
C PRO A 113 -11.72 21.10 18.20
N ALA A 114 -10.88 21.62 17.30
CA ALA A 114 -10.17 20.81 16.32
C ALA A 114 -9.18 19.79 16.94
N ALA A 115 -8.70 20.05 18.16
CA ALA A 115 -7.82 19.15 18.91
C ALA A 115 -8.60 18.05 19.66
N GLN A 116 -9.93 18.12 19.71
CA GLN A 116 -10.75 17.20 20.51
C GLN A 116 -11.18 15.99 19.68
N PHE A 117 -11.23 14.83 20.34
CA PHE A 117 -11.81 13.63 19.77
C PHE A 117 -13.34 13.67 19.90
N ASP A 118 -14.03 13.42 18.79
CA ASP A 118 -15.49 13.41 18.75
C ASP A 118 -16.06 12.01 19.03
N TYR A 119 -16.70 11.84 20.19
CA TYR A 119 -17.37 10.60 20.58
C TYR A 119 -18.86 10.54 20.19
N THR A 120 -19.39 11.58 19.53
CA THR A 120 -20.84 11.70 19.26
C THR A 120 -21.31 10.82 18.10
N ALA A 121 -20.38 10.27 17.30
CA ALA A 121 -20.65 9.35 16.20
C ALA A 121 -19.74 8.12 16.30
N PRO A 122 -20.14 6.96 15.74
CA PRO A 122 -19.25 5.81 15.61
C PRO A 122 -18.12 6.12 14.61
N PRO A 123 -17.03 5.30 14.59
CA PRO A 123 -16.02 5.43 13.53
C PRO A 123 -16.65 5.19 12.16
N VAL A 124 -16.21 5.95 11.15
CA VAL A 124 -16.62 5.78 9.75
C VAL A 124 -15.92 4.57 9.15
N SER A 125 -14.61 4.44 9.42
CA SER A 125 -13.78 3.32 8.97
C SER A 125 -13.68 2.27 10.07
N LEU A 126 -14.30 1.11 9.86
CA LEU A 126 -14.22 -0.06 10.75
C LEU A 126 -13.24 -1.13 10.26
N GLY A 127 -12.52 -0.85 9.19
CA GLY A 127 -11.57 -1.74 8.53
C GLY A 127 -10.97 -1.05 7.31
N TRP A 128 -10.69 -1.81 6.26
CA TRP A 128 -10.29 -1.27 4.98
C TRP A 128 -11.54 -0.72 4.24
N GLY A 129 -11.71 0.60 4.25
CA GLY A 129 -12.95 1.28 3.83
C GLY A 129 -13.95 1.40 4.97
N VAL A 130 -15.21 1.00 4.73
CA VAL A 130 -16.34 1.23 5.64
C VAL A 130 -16.49 0.13 6.68
N ASP A 131 -16.47 -1.13 6.23
CA ASP A 131 -16.78 -2.29 7.06
C ASP A 131 -15.81 -3.46 6.81
N GLN A 132 -15.97 -4.51 7.56
CA GLN A 132 -15.12 -5.70 7.53
C GLN A 132 -15.46 -6.69 6.39
N THR A 133 -16.50 -6.40 5.59
CA THR A 133 -16.86 -7.21 4.39
C THR A 133 -16.19 -6.71 3.11
N ASN A 134 -15.46 -5.60 3.20
CA ASN A 134 -14.70 -4.95 2.13
C ASN A 134 -15.55 -4.47 0.93
N GLN A 135 -16.87 -4.21 1.13
CA GLN A 135 -17.74 -3.73 0.05
C GLN A 135 -17.41 -2.30 -0.40
N ARG A 136 -16.81 -1.47 0.47
CA ARG A 136 -16.35 -0.11 0.20
C ARG A 136 -17.44 0.82 -0.35
N HIS A 137 -18.69 0.62 0.11
CA HIS A 137 -19.84 1.44 -0.26
C HIS A 137 -20.19 2.45 0.83
N TYR A 138 -20.03 3.74 0.51
CA TYR A 138 -20.37 4.86 1.40
C TYR A 138 -21.81 5.28 1.13
N GLY A 139 -22.76 4.69 1.87
CA GLY A 139 -24.19 5.01 1.75
C GLY A 139 -24.54 6.40 2.30
N LYS A 140 -25.79 6.83 2.09
CA LYS A 140 -26.33 8.15 2.49
C LYS A 140 -26.18 8.48 3.98
N HIS A 141 -26.03 7.47 4.84
CA HIS A 141 -25.82 7.68 6.27
C HIS A 141 -24.38 8.10 6.62
N LEU A 142 -23.43 7.91 5.69
CA LEU A 142 -22.02 8.26 5.86
C LEU A 142 -21.63 9.51 5.09
N THR A 143 -22.20 9.71 3.87
CA THR A 143 -21.81 10.83 3.01
C THR A 143 -23.01 11.46 2.33
N ASP A 144 -22.94 12.79 2.17
CA ASP A 144 -23.87 13.62 1.40
C ASP A 144 -23.48 13.68 -0.09
N ILE A 145 -22.24 13.25 -0.42
CA ILE A 145 -21.72 13.20 -1.79
C ILE A 145 -22.37 12.06 -2.55
N ASN A 146 -22.85 12.34 -3.75
CA ASN A 146 -23.53 11.38 -4.61
C ASN A 146 -23.37 11.77 -6.09
N ALA A 147 -23.88 10.96 -7.01
CA ALA A 147 -23.76 11.20 -8.46
C ALA A 147 -24.33 12.52 -8.96
N ASN A 148 -25.22 13.21 -8.20
CA ASN A 148 -25.84 14.47 -8.64
C ASN A 148 -25.11 15.71 -8.16
N ASN A 149 -24.09 15.56 -7.30
CA ASN A 149 -23.37 16.71 -6.73
C ASN A 149 -21.85 16.52 -6.67
N ILE A 150 -21.34 15.39 -7.14
CA ILE A 150 -19.89 15.10 -7.12
C ILE A 150 -19.09 16.09 -7.99
N ASP A 151 -19.70 16.66 -9.00
CA ASP A 151 -19.13 17.71 -9.85
C ASP A 151 -18.98 19.08 -9.14
N GLN A 152 -19.56 19.22 -7.94
CA GLN A 152 -19.45 20.40 -7.09
C GLN A 152 -18.33 20.26 -6.04
N LEU A 153 -17.51 19.21 -6.12
CA LEU A 153 -16.38 19.07 -5.21
C LEU A 153 -15.26 20.05 -5.54
N GLU A 154 -14.80 20.77 -4.53
CA GLU A 154 -13.60 21.62 -4.59
C GLU A 154 -12.54 21.13 -3.60
N LEU A 155 -11.26 21.40 -3.92
CA LEU A 155 -10.15 21.14 -3.02
C LEU A 155 -10.22 22.09 -1.81
N ALA A 156 -10.49 21.52 -0.63
CA ALA A 156 -10.57 22.27 0.61
C ALA A 156 -9.18 22.49 1.25
N TRP A 157 -8.37 21.44 1.30
CA TRP A 157 -6.99 21.50 1.76
C TRP A 157 -6.15 20.32 1.22
N ALA A 158 -4.83 20.51 1.21
CA ALA A 158 -3.84 19.50 0.90
C ALA A 158 -2.80 19.43 2.01
N PHE A 159 -2.32 18.22 2.32
CA PHE A 159 -1.27 17.94 3.31
C PHE A 159 -0.10 17.23 2.65
N ALA A 160 1.12 17.77 2.76
CA ALA A 160 2.34 17.13 2.26
C ALA A 160 2.88 16.10 3.25
N TYR A 161 3.14 14.87 2.78
CA TYR A 161 3.90 13.90 3.56
C TYR A 161 5.40 14.24 3.47
N PRO A 162 6.06 14.52 4.62
CA PRO A 162 7.50 14.77 4.63
C PRO A 162 8.30 13.54 4.19
N ASP A 163 9.39 13.74 3.46
CA ASP A 163 10.33 12.69 3.02
C ASP A 163 9.62 11.50 2.34
N ALA A 164 8.68 11.79 1.45
CA ALA A 164 7.89 10.77 0.78
C ALA A 164 7.80 11.04 -0.73
N ILE A 165 7.83 9.97 -1.51
CA ILE A 165 7.56 9.95 -2.95
C ILE A 165 6.34 9.09 -3.28
N ARG A 166 5.69 8.55 -2.23
CA ARG A 166 4.47 7.74 -2.34
C ARG A 166 3.59 7.88 -1.10
N ALA A 167 2.27 7.83 -1.31
CA ALA A 167 1.23 7.99 -0.31
C ALA A 167 0.27 6.79 -0.38
N ARG A 168 0.63 5.67 0.27
CA ARG A 168 -0.04 4.37 0.10
C ARG A 168 -1.01 3.99 1.21
N SER A 169 -0.90 4.60 2.40
CA SER A 169 -1.78 4.29 3.54
C SER A 169 -3.16 4.91 3.31
N GLU A 170 -4.20 4.08 3.15
CA GLU A 170 -5.55 4.61 3.00
C GLU A 170 -5.96 5.40 4.24
N PRO A 171 -6.53 6.62 4.09
CA PRO A 171 -7.03 7.39 5.20
C PRO A 171 -8.15 6.66 5.95
N ALA A 172 -8.07 6.62 7.30
CA ALA A 172 -9.12 6.08 8.15
C ALA A 172 -9.78 7.20 8.94
N LEU A 173 -11.12 7.21 9.00
CA LEU A 173 -11.91 8.31 9.52
C LEU A 173 -12.62 7.92 10.83
N ALA A 174 -12.28 8.59 11.92
CA ALA A 174 -12.94 8.38 13.21
C ALA A 174 -12.75 9.57 14.15
N GLY A 175 -13.70 9.84 15.05
CA GLY A 175 -13.57 10.85 16.08
C GLY A 175 -13.28 12.27 15.57
N GLY A 176 -13.73 12.60 14.36
CA GLY A 176 -13.43 13.88 13.68
C GLY A 176 -11.99 13.99 13.18
N ALA A 177 -11.21 12.90 13.20
CA ALA A 177 -9.84 12.86 12.70
C ALA A 177 -9.71 12.01 11.42
N VAL A 178 -8.69 12.33 10.62
CA VAL A 178 -8.12 11.48 9.57
C VAL A 178 -6.85 10.86 10.12
N TYR A 179 -6.79 9.53 10.18
CA TYR A 179 -5.58 8.78 10.56
C TYR A 179 -4.94 8.24 9.30
N VAL A 180 -3.64 8.47 9.15
CA VAL A 180 -2.91 8.04 7.96
C VAL A 180 -1.44 7.80 8.26
N GLY A 181 -0.87 6.77 7.64
CA GLY A 181 0.55 6.47 7.69
C GLY A 181 1.31 7.09 6.52
N SER A 182 2.62 7.19 6.64
CA SER A 182 3.48 7.73 5.59
C SER A 182 4.68 6.84 5.29
N GLN A 183 5.35 7.12 4.16
CA GLN A 183 6.55 6.40 3.75
C GLN A 183 7.70 6.56 4.74
N ASN A 184 7.84 7.71 5.37
CA ASN A 184 8.89 7.92 6.36
C ASN A 184 8.58 7.30 7.73
N GLY A 185 7.47 6.56 7.86
CA GLY A 185 7.07 5.90 9.11
C GLY A 185 6.37 6.81 10.12
N THR A 186 5.83 7.95 9.71
CA THR A 186 5.00 8.78 10.61
C THR A 186 3.54 8.42 10.44
N VAL A 187 2.85 8.16 11.54
CA VAL A 187 1.39 8.16 11.64
C VAL A 187 0.95 9.57 12.00
N PHE A 188 -0.01 10.09 11.28
CA PHE A 188 -0.64 11.39 11.54
C PHE A 188 -2.09 11.19 11.94
N ALA A 189 -2.53 11.91 12.97
CA ALA A 189 -3.94 12.19 13.23
C ALA A 189 -4.19 13.66 12.87
N LEU A 190 -4.93 13.88 11.81
CA LEU A 190 -5.26 15.22 11.31
C LEU A 190 -6.74 15.51 11.59
N ASP A 191 -7.07 16.76 11.89
CA ASP A 191 -8.47 17.17 11.95
C ASP A 191 -9.11 17.15 10.55
N GLN A 192 -10.28 16.53 10.41
CA GLN A 192 -10.94 16.37 9.10
C GLN A 192 -11.28 17.71 8.43
N GLN A 193 -11.62 18.74 9.21
CA GLN A 193 -12.07 20.02 8.69
C GLN A 193 -10.93 20.92 8.22
N THR A 194 -9.81 20.91 8.96
CA THR A 194 -8.73 21.90 8.79
C THR A 194 -7.40 21.28 8.37
N GLY A 195 -7.24 19.97 8.51
CA GLY A 195 -5.99 19.28 8.26
C GLY A 195 -4.89 19.55 9.30
N CYS A 196 -5.15 20.32 10.37
CA CYS A 196 -4.16 20.53 11.43
C CYS A 196 -3.81 19.22 12.13
N ILE A 197 -2.60 19.12 12.68
CA ILE A 197 -2.11 17.91 13.37
C ILE A 197 -2.68 17.87 14.80
N ARG A 198 -3.40 16.82 15.15
CA ARG A 198 -3.78 16.50 16.52
C ARG A 198 -2.63 15.86 17.28
N TRP A 199 -2.00 14.85 16.67
CA TRP A 199 -0.81 14.19 17.16
C TRP A 199 -0.08 13.45 16.02
N THR A 200 1.17 13.07 16.29
CA THR A 200 1.96 12.20 15.41
C THR A 200 2.62 11.10 16.23
N PHE A 201 2.80 9.94 15.59
CA PHE A 201 3.59 8.84 16.15
C PHE A 201 4.62 8.37 15.12
N LYS A 202 5.83 8.07 15.55
CA LYS A 202 6.92 7.64 14.68
C LYS A 202 7.18 6.15 14.81
N THR A 203 7.00 5.41 13.72
CA THR A 203 7.40 4.01 13.59
C THR A 203 8.81 3.87 13.06
N ILE A 204 9.27 2.63 12.90
CA ILE A 204 10.60 2.32 12.39
C ILE A 204 10.64 2.42 10.85
N ALA A 205 9.54 2.04 10.18
CA ALA A 205 9.46 1.95 8.72
C ALA A 205 8.11 2.44 8.19
N GLU A 206 7.95 2.45 6.87
CA GLU A 206 6.74 2.88 6.17
C GLU A 206 5.49 2.13 6.64
N ILE A 207 4.38 2.86 6.76
CA ILE A 207 3.03 2.33 6.93
C ILE A 207 2.34 2.45 5.56
N ARG A 208 1.98 1.31 4.92
CA ARG A 208 1.27 1.29 3.64
C ARG A 208 -0.16 0.77 3.72
N ASN A 209 -0.54 0.13 4.81
CA ASN A 209 -1.92 -0.32 5.05
C ASN A 209 -2.78 0.80 5.64
N SER A 210 -4.09 0.60 5.63
CA SER A 210 -5.02 1.47 6.36
C SER A 210 -4.91 1.22 7.87
N ILE A 211 -5.39 2.19 8.64
CA ILE A 211 -5.42 2.12 10.10
C ILE A 211 -6.80 1.64 10.54
N VAL A 212 -6.84 0.59 11.34
CA VAL A 212 -8.09 0.04 11.92
C VAL A 212 -8.33 0.67 13.28
N ILE A 213 -9.56 1.06 13.55
CA ILE A 213 -9.92 1.76 14.78
C ILE A 213 -10.95 0.96 15.55
N GLU A 214 -10.69 0.77 16.84
CA GLU A 214 -11.61 0.11 17.76
C GLU A 214 -12.91 0.91 17.88
N PRO A 215 -14.10 0.28 17.73
CA PRO A 215 -15.36 0.97 17.94
C PRO A 215 -15.60 1.29 19.42
N TRP A 216 -16.31 2.38 19.71
CA TRP A 216 -16.66 2.83 21.05
C TRP A 216 -18.16 3.00 21.24
N THR A 217 -18.59 3.13 22.50
CA THR A 217 -19.98 3.48 22.82
C THR A 217 -20.19 4.98 22.55
N VAL A 218 -21.04 5.29 21.58
CA VAL A 218 -21.38 6.67 21.19
C VAL A 218 -21.80 7.50 22.42
N GLY A 219 -21.25 8.71 22.52
CA GLY A 219 -21.50 9.64 23.62
C GLY A 219 -20.78 9.33 24.94
N LYS A 220 -19.95 8.28 24.99
CA LYS A 220 -19.11 7.97 26.16
C LYS A 220 -17.64 8.18 25.82
N ASN A 221 -16.97 8.99 26.64
CA ASN A 221 -15.53 9.13 26.54
C ASN A 221 -14.86 7.78 26.84
N SER A 222 -13.96 7.38 25.98
CA SER A 222 -13.16 6.17 26.08
C SER A 222 -11.79 6.40 25.45
N ASN A 223 -10.92 5.41 25.51
CA ASN A 223 -9.61 5.45 24.85
C ASN A 223 -9.57 4.33 23.81
N PRO A 224 -10.27 4.49 22.65
CA PRO A 224 -10.25 3.46 21.64
C PRO A 224 -8.83 3.28 21.11
N ALA A 225 -8.46 2.03 20.84
CA ALA A 225 -7.19 1.70 20.21
C ALA A 225 -7.29 1.85 18.69
N LEU A 226 -6.14 2.08 18.07
CA LEU A 226 -5.96 1.93 16.63
C LEU A 226 -4.83 0.94 16.33
N PHE A 227 -4.90 0.26 15.18
CA PHE A 227 -4.00 -0.82 14.80
C PHE A 227 -3.54 -0.69 13.36
N PHE A 228 -2.27 -1.00 13.11
CA PHE A 228 -1.66 -1.01 11.78
C PHE A 228 -0.36 -1.82 11.77
N GLY A 229 0.17 -2.08 10.59
CA GLY A 229 1.48 -2.72 10.40
C GLY A 229 2.47 -1.83 9.66
N ASP A 230 3.77 -2.09 9.82
CA ASP A 230 4.82 -1.48 8.99
C ASP A 230 5.41 -2.48 7.98
N ILE A 231 6.16 -1.97 6.99
CA ILE A 231 6.72 -2.80 5.90
C ILE A 231 7.87 -3.70 6.34
N ILE A 232 8.41 -3.56 7.54
CA ILE A 232 9.41 -4.47 8.10
C ILE A 232 8.82 -5.44 9.12
N GLY A 233 7.50 -5.60 9.13
CA GLY A 233 6.81 -6.67 9.83
C GLY A 233 6.43 -6.39 11.28
N ASN A 234 6.44 -5.14 11.76
CA ASN A 234 5.92 -4.84 13.08
C ASN A 234 4.42 -4.49 13.01
N VAL A 235 3.65 -4.97 13.97
CA VAL A 235 2.27 -4.57 14.25
C VAL A 235 2.23 -3.67 15.49
N TYR A 236 1.41 -2.64 15.43
CA TYR A 236 1.30 -1.60 16.46
C TYR A 236 -0.13 -1.43 16.92
N SER A 237 -0.28 -1.11 18.21
CA SER A 237 -1.51 -0.55 18.78
C SER A 237 -1.20 0.78 19.44
N LEU A 238 -1.95 1.83 19.10
CA LEU A 238 -1.85 3.15 19.71
C LEU A 238 -3.20 3.57 20.29
N ASN A 239 -3.18 4.47 21.26
CA ASN A 239 -4.37 5.20 21.69
C ASN A 239 -4.80 6.17 20.58
N ALA A 240 -6.02 6.03 20.04
CA ALA A 240 -6.50 6.86 18.93
C ALA A 240 -6.66 8.35 19.31
N VAL A 241 -6.85 8.65 20.59
CA VAL A 241 -7.04 10.03 21.09
C VAL A 241 -5.70 10.76 21.25
N THR A 242 -4.67 10.06 21.77
CA THR A 242 -3.40 10.68 22.19
C THR A 242 -2.21 10.31 21.32
N GLY A 243 -2.29 9.24 20.52
CA GLY A 243 -1.16 8.70 19.75
C GLY A 243 -0.15 7.91 20.61
N GLU A 244 -0.44 7.66 21.89
CA GLU A 244 0.43 6.91 22.79
C GLU A 244 0.50 5.43 22.39
N LEU A 245 1.71 4.86 22.38
CA LEU A 245 1.94 3.43 22.11
C LEU A 245 1.35 2.58 23.24
N LEU A 246 0.41 1.68 22.89
CA LEU A 246 -0.15 0.70 23.81
C LEU A 246 0.67 -0.60 23.80
N TRP A 247 0.91 -1.15 22.61
CA TRP A 247 1.78 -2.30 22.43
C TRP A 247 2.33 -2.37 21.00
N ARG A 248 3.40 -3.15 20.82
CA ARG A 248 4.01 -3.49 19.54
C ARG A 248 4.52 -4.92 19.58
N ASP A 249 4.32 -5.69 18.50
CA ASP A 249 4.89 -7.03 18.32
C ASP A 249 5.30 -7.28 16.86
N ARG A 250 5.95 -8.41 16.62
CA ARG A 250 6.28 -8.93 15.29
C ARG A 250 5.72 -10.34 15.20
N PRO A 251 4.77 -10.63 14.25
CA PRO A 251 4.06 -11.91 14.21
C PRO A 251 4.95 -13.11 13.85
N ASP A 252 5.99 -12.90 13.04
CA ASP A 252 6.91 -13.93 12.59
C ASP A 252 8.35 -13.39 12.56
N ASP A 253 9.35 -14.26 12.77
CA ASP A 253 10.76 -13.88 12.82
C ASP A 253 11.44 -13.83 11.45
N HIS A 254 10.72 -14.18 10.36
CA HIS A 254 11.30 -14.21 9.01
C HIS A 254 11.84 -12.81 8.59
N PRO A 255 13.11 -12.71 8.12
CA PRO A 255 13.76 -11.42 7.86
C PRO A 255 13.07 -10.60 6.75
N SER A 256 12.39 -11.27 5.82
CA SER A 256 11.67 -10.64 4.71
C SER A 256 10.19 -10.41 4.99
N LEU A 257 9.72 -10.65 6.25
CA LEU A 257 8.33 -10.38 6.62
C LEU A 257 7.95 -8.94 6.40
N THR A 258 6.81 -8.71 5.75
CA THR A 258 6.20 -7.40 5.57
C THR A 258 4.70 -7.44 5.88
N LEU A 259 4.16 -6.37 6.45
CA LEU A 259 2.73 -6.21 6.71
C LEU A 259 2.17 -5.16 5.75
N THR A 260 1.57 -5.63 4.68
CA THR A 260 1.10 -4.77 3.57
C THR A 260 -0.41 -4.63 3.53
N ALA A 261 -1.14 -5.65 4.00
CA ALA A 261 -2.59 -5.64 4.11
C ALA A 261 -3.07 -4.89 5.35
N THR A 262 -4.26 -4.34 5.29
CA THR A 262 -4.94 -3.79 6.46
C THR A 262 -5.36 -4.94 7.38
N PRO A 263 -5.06 -4.89 8.69
CA PRO A 263 -5.52 -5.87 9.65
C PRO A 263 -7.06 -5.92 9.73
N LEU A 264 -7.60 -7.05 10.18
CA LEU A 264 -9.02 -7.20 10.49
C LEU A 264 -9.22 -7.24 12.01
N LEU A 265 -10.09 -6.38 12.55
CA LEU A 265 -10.46 -6.39 13.97
C LEU A 265 -11.87 -6.97 14.14
N ASN A 266 -12.02 -8.04 14.90
CA ASN A 266 -13.33 -8.60 15.23
C ASN A 266 -13.37 -9.08 16.69
N GLU A 267 -14.36 -8.62 17.46
CA GLU A 267 -14.62 -9.05 18.84
C GLU A 267 -13.36 -9.12 19.73
N GLY A 268 -12.54 -8.05 19.69
CA GLY A 268 -11.31 -7.94 20.48
C GLY A 268 -10.16 -8.84 20.00
N THR A 269 -10.26 -9.42 18.81
CA THR A 269 -9.17 -10.14 18.14
C THR A 269 -8.73 -9.37 16.91
N LEU A 270 -7.42 -9.09 16.82
CA LEU A 270 -6.79 -8.48 15.66
C LEU A 270 -6.15 -9.57 14.80
N TYR A 271 -6.57 -9.69 13.54
CA TYR A 271 -6.02 -10.62 12.56
C TYR A 271 -5.10 -9.86 11.60
N VAL A 272 -3.85 -10.27 11.53
CA VAL A 272 -2.78 -9.59 10.81
C VAL A 272 -2.28 -10.49 9.69
N PRO A 273 -2.54 -10.15 8.41
CA PRO A 273 -2.03 -10.91 7.28
C PRO A 273 -0.50 -10.83 7.15
N LEU A 274 0.12 -11.96 6.78
CA LEU A 274 1.57 -12.11 6.63
C LEU A 274 1.94 -12.18 5.15
N SER A 275 2.79 -11.28 4.73
CA SER A 275 3.36 -11.17 3.39
C SER A 275 4.88 -11.08 3.46
N SER A 276 5.56 -11.12 2.32
CA SER A 276 7.01 -11.11 2.28
C SER A 276 7.54 -10.49 0.99
N LEU A 277 8.77 -9.98 1.06
CA LEU A 277 9.58 -9.63 -0.10
C LEU A 277 10.74 -10.64 -0.33
N GLU A 278 10.67 -11.83 0.24
CA GLU A 278 11.66 -12.87 -0.04
C GLU A 278 11.73 -13.22 -1.53
N VAL A 279 10.60 -13.12 -2.21
CA VAL A 279 10.49 -13.28 -3.67
C VAL A 279 11.54 -12.47 -4.45
N THR A 280 11.92 -11.28 -3.96
CA THR A 280 12.92 -10.42 -4.61
C THR A 280 14.35 -10.87 -4.35
N GLN A 281 14.63 -11.52 -3.22
CA GLN A 281 15.97 -12.00 -2.88
C GLN A 281 16.40 -13.20 -3.75
N ALA A 282 15.44 -13.94 -4.27
CA ALA A 282 15.68 -15.03 -5.21
C ALA A 282 16.36 -14.61 -6.52
N ALA A 283 16.45 -13.30 -6.81
CA ALA A 283 17.25 -12.78 -7.92
C ALA A 283 18.75 -13.04 -7.75
N ASP A 284 19.23 -13.19 -6.49
CA ASP A 284 20.61 -13.57 -6.19
C ASP A 284 20.75 -15.10 -6.20
N PRO A 285 21.55 -15.69 -7.11
CA PRO A 285 21.78 -17.14 -7.15
C PRO A 285 22.50 -17.68 -5.91
N GLY A 286 23.15 -16.83 -5.11
CA GLY A 286 23.77 -17.15 -3.82
C GLY A 286 22.77 -17.20 -2.67
N TYR A 287 21.55 -16.74 -2.84
CA TYR A 287 20.50 -16.79 -1.81
C TYR A 287 19.83 -18.16 -1.74
N ALA A 288 19.88 -18.81 -0.57
CA ALA A 288 19.18 -20.08 -0.32
C ALA A 288 17.66 -19.84 -0.29
N CYS A 289 16.98 -20.12 -1.38
CA CYS A 289 15.58 -19.78 -1.59
C CYS A 289 14.66 -21.00 -1.53
N CYS A 290 13.48 -20.94 -0.92
CA CYS A 290 12.91 -19.84 -0.13
C CYS A 290 12.25 -20.45 1.11
N THR A 291 12.06 -19.66 2.16
CA THR A 291 11.62 -20.19 3.46
C THR A 291 10.35 -19.54 4.01
N PHE A 292 9.89 -18.44 3.44
CA PHE A 292 8.69 -17.76 3.88
C PHE A 292 7.43 -18.56 3.60
N ARG A 293 6.50 -18.53 4.54
CA ARG A 293 5.13 -19.03 4.39
C ARG A 293 4.14 -17.91 4.67
N GLY A 294 3.24 -17.64 3.74
CA GLY A 294 2.11 -16.75 3.95
C GLY A 294 1.21 -17.21 5.10
N GLY A 295 0.35 -16.34 5.59
CA GLY A 295 -0.54 -16.69 6.68
C GLY A 295 -1.29 -15.51 7.27
N VAL A 296 -1.92 -15.74 8.41
CA VAL A 296 -2.55 -14.72 9.26
C VAL A 296 -2.16 -15.00 10.71
N ALA A 297 -1.74 -13.96 11.44
CA ALA A 297 -1.53 -14.03 12.88
C ALA A 297 -2.71 -13.39 13.63
N ALA A 298 -3.13 -13.96 14.74
CA ALA A 298 -4.18 -13.40 15.59
C ALA A 298 -3.61 -12.94 16.93
N TYR A 299 -4.06 -11.78 17.35
CA TYR A 299 -3.69 -11.14 18.61
C TYR A 299 -4.90 -10.83 19.47
N ASP A 300 -4.73 -10.86 20.77
CA ASP A 300 -5.60 -10.13 21.68
C ASP A 300 -5.40 -8.63 21.43
N ALA A 301 -6.42 -7.93 20.96
CA ALA A 301 -6.32 -6.54 20.55
C ALA A 301 -5.95 -5.59 21.71
N ALA A 302 -6.39 -5.91 22.93
CA ALA A 302 -6.13 -5.06 24.10
C ALA A 302 -4.71 -5.22 24.65
N THR A 303 -4.18 -6.45 24.64
CA THR A 303 -2.89 -6.77 25.30
C THR A 303 -1.73 -6.93 24.33
N GLY A 304 -1.99 -7.21 23.04
CA GLY A 304 -0.96 -7.57 22.06
C GLY A 304 -0.42 -9.00 22.23
N GLU A 305 -1.11 -9.84 23.06
CA GLU A 305 -0.73 -11.25 23.16
C GLU A 305 -1.07 -12.00 21.88
N LYS A 306 -0.09 -12.65 21.29
CA LYS A 306 -0.26 -13.45 20.09
C LYS A 306 -0.96 -14.76 20.43
N ARG A 307 -2.17 -14.97 19.90
CA ARG A 307 -3.02 -16.13 20.15
C ARG A 307 -2.61 -17.32 19.30
N TRP A 308 -2.39 -17.11 17.99
CA TRP A 308 -1.99 -18.13 17.04
C TRP A 308 -1.43 -17.51 15.73
N VAL A 309 -0.77 -18.34 14.93
CA VAL A 309 -0.41 -18.07 13.53
C VAL A 309 -0.94 -19.22 12.68
N GLY A 310 -1.82 -18.93 11.73
CA GLY A 310 -2.30 -19.88 10.71
C GLY A 310 -1.54 -19.65 9.40
N TYR A 311 -0.74 -20.63 8.99
CA TYR A 311 0.01 -20.54 7.73
C TYR A 311 -0.82 -21.03 6.54
N THR A 312 -0.60 -20.45 5.37
CA THR A 312 -1.21 -20.89 4.10
C THR A 312 -0.58 -22.20 3.60
N ILE A 313 0.63 -22.51 4.04
CA ILE A 313 1.35 -23.74 3.74
C ILE A 313 1.63 -24.47 5.06
N ASP A 314 1.03 -25.63 5.28
CA ASP A 314 1.16 -26.38 6.55
C ASP A 314 2.59 -26.90 6.78
N GLN A 315 3.27 -27.33 5.72
CA GLN A 315 4.59 -27.93 5.82
C GLN A 315 5.67 -26.87 6.02
N ALA A 316 6.57 -27.11 6.98
CA ALA A 316 7.76 -26.28 7.13
C ALA A 316 8.71 -26.47 5.94
N PRO A 317 9.36 -25.38 5.47
CA PRO A 317 10.35 -25.46 4.39
C PRO A 317 11.54 -26.35 4.76
N THR A 318 12.01 -27.13 3.81
CA THR A 318 13.20 -28.01 3.95
C THR A 318 14.06 -27.95 2.69
N VAL A 319 15.34 -28.27 2.80
CA VAL A 319 16.25 -28.36 1.65
C VAL A 319 15.78 -29.49 0.74
N VAL A 320 15.50 -29.19 -0.52
CA VAL A 320 15.02 -30.14 -1.55
C VAL A 320 16.06 -30.39 -2.63
N GLY A 321 17.12 -29.61 -2.70
CA GLY A 321 18.18 -29.72 -3.69
C GLY A 321 19.16 -28.58 -3.63
N GLN A 322 19.97 -28.44 -4.67
CA GLN A 322 20.87 -27.30 -4.87
C GLN A 322 20.71 -26.74 -6.29
N ASN A 323 20.88 -25.44 -6.44
CA ASN A 323 20.87 -24.78 -7.74
C ASN A 323 22.21 -24.97 -8.48
N ALA A 324 22.34 -24.38 -9.67
CA ALA A 324 23.52 -24.55 -10.54
C ALA A 324 24.84 -24.00 -9.96
N VAL A 325 24.79 -23.13 -8.95
CA VAL A 325 25.97 -22.60 -8.27
C VAL A 325 26.23 -23.26 -6.90
N GLY A 326 25.45 -24.29 -6.54
CA GLY A 326 25.61 -25.06 -5.32
C GLY A 326 24.90 -24.48 -4.08
N THR A 327 24.02 -23.50 -4.27
CA THR A 327 23.20 -22.94 -3.19
C THR A 327 21.96 -23.79 -2.94
N ASP A 328 21.58 -23.97 -1.68
CA ASP A 328 20.43 -24.78 -1.30
C ASP A 328 19.12 -24.22 -1.86
N GLN A 329 18.34 -25.12 -2.45
CA GLN A 329 16.94 -24.87 -2.81
C GLN A 329 16.03 -25.40 -1.70
N ILE A 330 15.10 -24.56 -1.25
CA ILE A 330 14.26 -24.82 -0.09
C ILE A 330 12.78 -24.72 -0.49
N ALA A 331 11.99 -25.69 -0.08
CA ALA A 331 10.55 -25.79 -0.38
C ALA A 331 9.80 -26.54 0.73
N PRO A 332 8.44 -26.36 0.82
CA PRO A 332 7.60 -25.42 0.11
C PRO A 332 7.70 -24.00 0.70
N SER A 333 7.44 -22.96 -0.10
CA SER A 333 7.46 -21.56 0.34
C SER A 333 6.53 -20.68 -0.49
N GLY A 334 6.23 -19.46 -0.01
CA GLY A 334 5.38 -18.49 -0.69
C GLY A 334 3.94 -18.49 -0.21
N SER A 335 2.99 -18.38 -1.11
CA SER A 335 1.54 -18.18 -0.87
C SER A 335 1.27 -17.05 0.13
N PRO A 336 1.86 -15.85 -0.08
CA PRO A 336 1.71 -14.72 0.83
C PRO A 336 0.27 -14.22 0.88
N VAL A 337 -0.15 -13.67 2.03
CA VAL A 337 -1.42 -12.94 2.17
C VAL A 337 -1.10 -11.46 2.27
N TRP A 338 -1.26 -10.73 1.14
CA TRP A 338 -0.94 -9.31 1.07
C TRP A 338 -2.16 -8.41 0.77
N ASN A 339 -3.36 -9.00 0.79
CA ASN A 339 -4.66 -8.35 0.70
C ASN A 339 -5.40 -8.39 2.05
N THR A 340 -6.36 -7.49 2.19
CA THR A 340 -7.17 -7.38 3.42
C THR A 340 -8.20 -8.49 3.51
N PRO A 341 -8.30 -9.22 4.63
CA PRO A 341 -9.31 -10.25 4.81
C PRO A 341 -10.72 -9.67 4.83
N SER A 342 -11.71 -10.39 4.28
CA SER A 342 -13.13 -10.09 4.51
C SER A 342 -13.72 -11.01 5.57
N LEU A 343 -14.49 -10.44 6.50
CA LEU A 343 -15.07 -11.15 7.65
C LEU A 343 -16.39 -11.83 7.28
N ASP A 344 -16.54 -13.09 7.67
CA ASP A 344 -17.80 -13.80 7.70
C ASP A 344 -18.08 -14.34 9.11
N SER A 345 -18.66 -13.49 9.95
CA SER A 345 -19.04 -13.85 11.33
C SER A 345 -20.10 -14.95 11.38
N LYS A 346 -20.96 -15.07 10.36
CA LYS A 346 -21.99 -16.12 10.26
C LYS A 346 -21.38 -17.51 10.18
N ARG A 347 -20.24 -17.65 9.46
CA ARG A 347 -19.54 -18.93 9.27
C ARG A 347 -18.32 -19.08 10.17
N GLY A 348 -17.97 -18.04 10.95
CA GLY A 348 -16.80 -18.04 11.82
C GLY A 348 -15.48 -18.09 11.07
N VAL A 349 -15.42 -17.50 9.88
CA VAL A 349 -14.25 -17.50 8.99
C VAL A 349 -13.93 -16.10 8.50
N MET A 350 -12.72 -15.94 7.98
CA MET A 350 -12.32 -14.83 7.11
C MET A 350 -11.88 -15.37 5.76
N TYR A 351 -12.10 -14.60 4.69
CA TYR A 351 -11.64 -14.94 3.36
C TYR A 351 -10.42 -14.12 3.00
N VAL A 352 -9.40 -14.78 2.45
CA VAL A 352 -8.15 -14.16 1.97
C VAL A 352 -7.81 -14.69 0.59
N GLY A 353 -7.15 -13.87 -0.20
CA GLY A 353 -6.48 -14.30 -1.42
C GLY A 353 -5.00 -14.56 -1.14
N THR A 354 -4.38 -15.45 -1.88
CA THR A 354 -2.95 -15.73 -1.79
C THR A 354 -2.22 -15.35 -3.08
N GLY A 355 -0.93 -15.13 -2.97
CA GLY A 355 -0.04 -15.04 -4.10
C GLY A 355 0.59 -16.40 -4.47
N GLU A 356 1.59 -16.33 -5.31
CA GLU A 356 2.35 -17.43 -5.89
C GLU A 356 3.15 -18.23 -4.84
N ASN A 357 3.58 -19.44 -5.18
CA ASN A 357 4.67 -20.08 -4.46
C ASN A 357 6.03 -19.48 -4.90
N TYR A 358 6.99 -19.36 -3.99
CA TYR A 358 8.34 -18.86 -4.30
C TYR A 358 9.27 -19.97 -4.77
N SER A 359 8.96 -21.22 -4.47
CA SER A 359 9.75 -22.41 -4.80
C SER A 359 8.88 -23.55 -5.33
N SER A 360 9.52 -24.41 -6.15
CA SER A 360 8.89 -25.62 -6.72
C SER A 360 8.85 -26.77 -5.70
N PRO A 361 7.81 -27.62 -5.73
CA PRO A 361 6.65 -27.56 -6.61
C PRO A 361 5.58 -26.58 -6.12
N ALA A 362 4.85 -25.99 -7.07
CA ALA A 362 3.66 -25.22 -6.74
C ALA A 362 2.61 -26.10 -6.04
N ASN A 363 1.98 -25.58 -5.00
CA ASN A 363 0.94 -26.29 -4.25
C ASN A 363 -0.45 -25.71 -4.52
N ASP A 364 -1.48 -26.22 -3.85
CA ASP A 364 -2.88 -25.85 -4.05
C ASP A 364 -3.34 -24.64 -3.23
N THR A 365 -2.40 -23.94 -2.56
CA THR A 365 -2.65 -22.69 -1.86
C THR A 365 -2.00 -21.47 -2.53
N SER A 366 -1.25 -21.66 -3.64
CA SER A 366 -0.86 -20.53 -4.49
C SER A 366 -2.05 -20.04 -5.31
N ASP A 367 -2.16 -18.74 -5.52
CA ASP A 367 -3.21 -18.10 -6.33
C ASP A 367 -4.61 -18.63 -6.02
N ALA A 368 -4.92 -18.69 -4.76
CA ALA A 368 -6.12 -19.29 -4.22
C ALA A 368 -6.93 -18.31 -3.36
N ILE A 369 -8.22 -18.58 -3.24
CA ILE A 369 -9.05 -18.01 -2.18
C ILE A 369 -9.17 -19.04 -1.06
N LEU A 370 -8.85 -18.62 0.14
CA LEU A 370 -8.89 -19.45 1.35
C LEU A 370 -9.96 -18.93 2.30
N ALA A 371 -10.71 -19.82 2.93
CA ALA A 371 -11.47 -19.51 4.14
C ALA A 371 -10.67 -20.00 5.35
N LEU A 372 -10.27 -19.07 6.20
CA LEU A 372 -9.52 -19.32 7.42
C LEU A 372 -10.43 -19.22 8.64
N SER A 373 -10.34 -20.20 9.55
CA SER A 373 -11.08 -20.20 10.80
C SER A 373 -10.66 -19.02 11.69
N LEU A 374 -11.62 -18.23 12.18
CA LEU A 374 -11.36 -17.15 13.14
C LEU A 374 -10.83 -17.67 14.49
N LYS A 375 -11.08 -18.95 14.79
CA LYS A 375 -10.70 -19.55 16.07
C LYS A 375 -9.21 -19.86 16.17
N ASP A 376 -8.64 -20.41 15.09
CA ASP A 376 -7.30 -21.01 15.13
C ASP A 376 -6.48 -20.83 13.83
N GLY A 377 -7.01 -20.12 12.83
CA GLY A 377 -6.34 -19.88 11.55
C GLY A 377 -6.27 -21.08 10.62
N SER A 378 -6.89 -22.21 10.95
CA SER A 378 -6.90 -23.40 10.09
C SER A 378 -7.67 -23.14 8.79
N ILE A 379 -7.23 -23.76 7.69
CA ILE A 379 -7.89 -23.67 6.38
C ILE A 379 -9.17 -24.50 6.41
N VAL A 380 -10.34 -23.86 6.35
CA VAL A 380 -11.66 -24.52 6.31
C VAL A 380 -11.93 -25.05 4.90
N TRP A 381 -11.64 -24.22 3.90
CA TRP A 381 -11.65 -24.62 2.49
C TRP A 381 -10.68 -23.74 1.69
N ARG A 382 -10.29 -24.24 0.52
CA ARG A 382 -9.45 -23.54 -0.46
C ARG A 382 -9.97 -23.76 -1.87
N GLN A 383 -9.87 -22.73 -2.69
CA GLN A 383 -10.19 -22.77 -4.10
C GLN A 383 -9.08 -22.11 -4.90
N GLN A 384 -8.23 -22.92 -5.50
CA GLN A 384 -7.14 -22.46 -6.37
C GLN A 384 -7.68 -22.05 -7.74
N MET A 385 -7.27 -20.87 -8.23
CA MET A 385 -7.69 -20.31 -9.51
C MET A 385 -6.64 -20.49 -10.60
N THR A 386 -5.36 -20.22 -10.29
CA THR A 386 -4.23 -20.46 -11.19
C THR A 386 -3.40 -21.60 -10.62
N ARG A 387 -3.31 -22.70 -11.38
CA ARG A 387 -2.52 -23.88 -10.98
C ARG A 387 -1.10 -23.79 -11.50
N GLY A 388 -0.15 -24.27 -10.72
CA GLY A 388 1.24 -24.33 -11.12
C GLY A 388 1.92 -22.97 -11.13
N ASP A 389 1.42 -22.00 -10.34
CA ASP A 389 2.11 -20.74 -10.16
C ASP A 389 3.14 -20.86 -9.04
N ALA A 390 4.38 -21.14 -9.47
CA ALA A 390 5.58 -20.93 -8.67
C ALA A 390 6.48 -20.00 -9.45
N TRP A 391 6.79 -18.85 -8.84
CA TRP A 391 7.58 -17.79 -9.44
C TRP A 391 8.36 -17.02 -8.37
N ASN A 392 9.49 -16.46 -8.78
CA ASN A 392 10.24 -15.48 -7.99
C ASN A 392 11.09 -14.61 -8.92
N MET A 393 11.72 -13.56 -8.40
CA MET A 393 12.52 -12.63 -9.20
C MET A 393 13.73 -13.25 -9.89
N GLY A 394 14.16 -14.46 -9.52
CA GLY A 394 15.12 -15.24 -10.28
C GLY A 394 14.64 -15.58 -11.71
N CYS A 395 13.32 -15.55 -11.95
CA CYS A 395 12.75 -15.73 -13.28
C CYS A 395 12.94 -14.52 -14.21
N GLU A 396 13.22 -13.36 -13.65
CA GLU A 396 13.47 -12.11 -14.40
C GLU A 396 14.98 -11.81 -14.57
N THR A 397 15.87 -12.64 -14.00
CA THR A 397 17.32 -12.53 -14.22
C THR A 397 17.74 -13.20 -15.53
N GLU A 398 18.90 -12.82 -16.07
CA GLU A 398 19.42 -13.37 -17.32
C GLU A 398 19.74 -14.87 -17.21
N ASP A 399 20.32 -15.28 -16.08
CA ASP A 399 20.76 -16.67 -15.81
C ASP A 399 19.64 -17.58 -15.31
N ARG A 400 18.58 -17.01 -14.73
CA ARG A 400 17.37 -17.72 -14.22
C ARG A 400 17.67 -18.86 -13.23
N ILE A 401 18.78 -18.77 -12.48
CA ILE A 401 19.31 -19.89 -11.65
C ILE A 401 18.33 -20.29 -10.55
N ASN A 402 17.68 -19.34 -9.89
CA ASN A 402 16.70 -19.62 -8.83
C ASN A 402 15.24 -19.66 -9.31
N CYS A 403 14.98 -19.49 -10.62
CA CYS A 403 13.61 -19.57 -11.15
C CYS A 403 13.05 -20.99 -10.98
N PRO A 404 11.85 -21.15 -10.37
CA PRO A 404 11.17 -22.45 -10.34
C PRO A 404 10.90 -22.97 -11.76
N PRO A 405 10.94 -24.31 -11.98
CA PRO A 405 10.68 -24.90 -13.29
C PRO A 405 9.29 -24.56 -13.87
N GLU A 406 8.32 -24.27 -13.02
CA GLU A 406 6.97 -23.87 -13.41
C GLU A 406 6.97 -22.52 -14.13
N ASP A 407 7.86 -21.60 -13.76
CA ASP A 407 7.94 -20.24 -14.32
C ASP A 407 6.55 -19.60 -14.43
N GLY A 408 5.85 -19.58 -13.32
CA GLY A 408 4.45 -19.18 -13.22
C GLY A 408 4.21 -17.71 -13.60
N PRO A 409 2.97 -17.33 -13.88
CA PRO A 409 2.64 -15.98 -14.38
C PRO A 409 2.59 -14.87 -13.31
N ASP A 410 2.77 -15.17 -12.02
CA ASP A 410 2.61 -14.23 -10.90
C ASP A 410 1.20 -13.60 -10.90
N TYR A 411 0.16 -14.45 -10.84
CA TYR A 411 -1.24 -14.01 -10.89
C TYR A 411 -1.90 -13.92 -9.50
N ASP A 412 -1.25 -13.26 -8.58
CA ASP A 412 -1.73 -13.06 -7.22
C ASP A 412 -3.16 -12.54 -7.13
N PHE A 413 -3.79 -12.85 -6.00
CA PHE A 413 -4.93 -12.11 -5.47
C PHE A 413 -4.43 -10.93 -4.61
N GLY A 414 -4.05 -9.82 -5.24
CA GLY A 414 -3.69 -8.59 -4.52
C GLY A 414 -4.90 -7.79 -4.05
N ALA A 415 -6.00 -7.89 -4.79
CA ALA A 415 -7.26 -7.29 -4.41
C ALA A 415 -7.89 -8.02 -3.21
N ALA A 416 -8.39 -7.25 -2.24
CA ALA A 416 -9.14 -7.81 -1.12
C ALA A 416 -10.38 -8.56 -1.60
N THR A 417 -10.68 -9.71 -0.97
CA THR A 417 -11.94 -10.41 -1.16
C THR A 417 -13.11 -9.58 -0.62
N ILE A 418 -14.28 -9.72 -1.21
CA ILE A 418 -15.50 -9.04 -0.78
C ILE A 418 -16.54 -10.09 -0.42
N LEU A 419 -17.15 -9.97 0.76
CA LEU A 419 -18.37 -10.72 1.09
C LEU A 419 -19.59 -9.85 0.80
N ALA A 420 -20.43 -10.29 -0.11
CA ALA A 420 -21.66 -9.61 -0.51
C ALA A 420 -22.87 -10.56 -0.47
N THR A 421 -24.07 -9.99 -0.45
CA THR A 421 -25.32 -10.76 -0.55
C THR A 421 -26.05 -10.35 -1.82
N ASN A 422 -26.39 -11.30 -2.67
CA ASN A 422 -27.09 -11.05 -3.92
C ASN A 422 -28.60 -10.82 -3.72
N LYS A 423 -29.31 -10.46 -4.81
CA LYS A 423 -30.77 -10.22 -4.79
C LYS A 423 -31.62 -11.39 -4.28
N ALA A 424 -31.11 -12.61 -4.38
CA ALA A 424 -31.78 -13.80 -3.88
C ALA A 424 -31.54 -14.06 -2.38
N GLY A 425 -30.82 -13.16 -1.69
CA GLY A 425 -30.45 -13.30 -0.28
C GLY A 425 -29.35 -14.33 -0.04
N LYS A 426 -28.59 -14.72 -1.05
CA LYS A 426 -27.45 -15.63 -0.94
C LYS A 426 -26.16 -14.86 -0.81
N ASP A 427 -25.33 -15.27 0.14
CA ASP A 427 -23.98 -14.75 0.28
C ASP A 427 -23.10 -15.23 -0.88
N ILE A 428 -22.19 -14.37 -1.30
CA ILE A 428 -21.21 -14.64 -2.35
C ILE A 428 -19.87 -14.00 -1.97
N VAL A 429 -18.79 -14.73 -2.16
CA VAL A 429 -17.44 -14.22 -2.05
C VAL A 429 -16.98 -13.80 -3.44
N LEU A 430 -16.59 -12.53 -3.57
CA LEU A 430 -16.11 -11.96 -4.82
C LEU A 430 -14.60 -11.76 -4.73
N ALA A 431 -13.88 -12.14 -5.79
CA ALA A 431 -12.43 -12.06 -5.85
C ALA A 431 -11.97 -11.59 -7.23
N GLY A 432 -11.00 -10.68 -7.28
CA GLY A 432 -10.34 -10.21 -8.49
C GLY A 432 -8.85 -10.54 -8.45
N GLN A 433 -8.29 -10.95 -9.57
CA GLN A 433 -6.94 -11.48 -9.70
C GLN A 433 -6.10 -10.66 -10.69
N LYS A 434 -4.78 -10.59 -10.49
CA LYS A 434 -3.82 -9.99 -11.44
C LYS A 434 -3.95 -10.57 -12.85
N SER A 435 -4.47 -11.79 -13.00
CA SER A 435 -4.79 -12.35 -14.31
C SER A 435 -5.80 -11.53 -15.13
N GLY A 436 -6.53 -10.59 -14.51
CA GLY A 436 -7.67 -9.90 -15.13
C GLY A 436 -8.97 -10.71 -15.10
N GLU A 437 -9.00 -11.78 -14.32
CA GLU A 437 -10.20 -12.57 -14.06
C GLU A 437 -10.87 -12.13 -12.76
N VAL A 438 -12.18 -12.25 -12.73
CA VAL A 438 -13.03 -12.01 -11.57
C VAL A 438 -13.91 -13.23 -11.32
N PHE A 439 -14.10 -13.55 -10.05
CA PHE A 439 -14.78 -14.78 -9.62
C PHE A 439 -15.88 -14.47 -8.60
N GLY A 440 -16.97 -15.23 -8.69
CA GLY A 440 -17.97 -15.34 -7.64
C GLY A 440 -17.98 -16.74 -7.07
N LEU A 441 -17.84 -16.88 -5.75
CA LEU A 441 -17.73 -18.17 -5.07
C LEU A 441 -18.88 -18.36 -4.07
N ASP A 442 -19.33 -19.59 -3.91
CA ASP A 442 -20.35 -19.98 -2.93
C ASP A 442 -19.67 -20.36 -1.60
N PRO A 443 -19.79 -19.53 -0.54
CA PRO A 443 -19.19 -19.83 0.75
C PRO A 443 -19.81 -21.04 1.46
N ASP A 444 -21.06 -21.41 1.14
CA ASP A 444 -21.78 -22.54 1.72
C ASP A 444 -21.41 -23.88 1.04
N GLN A 445 -20.76 -23.82 -0.13
CA GLN A 445 -20.32 -25.01 -0.89
C GLN A 445 -18.79 -25.10 -1.01
N GLY A 446 -18.06 -24.71 0.07
CA GLY A 446 -16.60 -24.83 0.11
C GLY A 446 -15.85 -23.97 -0.92
N GLY A 447 -16.37 -22.78 -1.22
CA GLY A 447 -15.78 -21.87 -2.19
C GLY A 447 -15.99 -22.29 -3.66
N LYS A 448 -17.01 -23.13 -3.96
CA LYS A 448 -17.33 -23.50 -5.32
C LYS A 448 -17.52 -22.28 -6.22
N ILE A 449 -16.83 -22.25 -7.34
CA ILE A 449 -16.96 -21.18 -8.33
C ILE A 449 -18.38 -21.23 -8.93
N LEU A 450 -19.15 -20.16 -8.73
CA LEU A 450 -20.47 -19.94 -9.33
C LEU A 450 -20.33 -19.38 -10.74
N TRP A 451 -19.43 -18.43 -10.92
CA TRP A 451 -19.10 -17.83 -12.20
C TRP A 451 -17.66 -17.33 -12.21
N ARG A 452 -17.12 -17.17 -13.39
CA ARG A 452 -15.81 -16.65 -13.69
C ARG A 452 -15.87 -15.82 -14.96
N VAL A 453 -15.30 -14.62 -14.97
CA VAL A 453 -15.26 -13.75 -16.15
C VAL A 453 -13.86 -13.17 -16.33
N LYS A 454 -13.34 -13.20 -17.55
CA LYS A 454 -12.07 -12.59 -17.98
C LYS A 454 -12.38 -11.21 -18.53
N LEU A 455 -11.85 -10.14 -17.88
CA LEU A 455 -12.11 -8.75 -18.25
C LEU A 455 -10.89 -8.06 -18.88
N GLY A 456 -9.68 -8.49 -18.54
CA GLY A 456 -8.44 -7.94 -19.04
C GLY A 456 -7.41 -9.01 -19.37
N LYS A 457 -6.23 -8.62 -19.90
CA LYS A 457 -5.17 -9.58 -20.20
C LYS A 457 -4.41 -10.04 -18.95
N GLY A 458 -4.27 -9.15 -17.97
CA GLY A 458 -3.50 -9.38 -16.76
C GLY A 458 -2.01 -9.11 -16.91
N GLY A 459 -1.25 -9.36 -15.82
CA GLY A 459 0.19 -9.18 -15.72
C GLY A 459 0.63 -8.94 -14.28
N ILE A 460 1.94 -8.88 -14.04
CA ILE A 460 2.53 -8.68 -12.71
C ILE A 460 1.99 -7.43 -11.99
N GLN A 461 1.70 -6.38 -12.73
CA GLN A 461 1.04 -5.15 -12.25
C GLN A 461 -0.30 -4.91 -12.97
N GLY A 462 -0.78 -5.90 -13.71
CA GLY A 462 -2.00 -5.86 -14.50
C GLY A 462 -3.22 -6.40 -13.76
N GLY A 463 -4.30 -6.57 -14.51
CA GLY A 463 -5.53 -7.15 -14.02
C GLY A 463 -6.20 -6.36 -12.89
N VAL A 464 -6.83 -7.07 -11.96
CA VAL A 464 -7.45 -6.50 -10.75
C VAL A 464 -6.41 -6.50 -9.64
N HIS A 465 -5.81 -5.31 -9.37
CA HIS A 465 -4.58 -5.26 -8.59
C HIS A 465 -4.84 -5.06 -7.08
N PHE A 466 -5.59 -4.02 -6.65
CA PHE A 466 -5.68 -3.71 -5.22
C PHE A 466 -7.08 -3.75 -4.62
N GLY A 467 -8.15 -3.42 -5.36
CA GLY A 467 -9.46 -3.54 -4.75
C GLY A 467 -10.64 -3.05 -5.55
N MET A 468 -11.73 -3.77 -5.39
CA MET A 468 -13.03 -3.55 -6.02
C MET A 468 -14.01 -2.94 -5.02
N THR A 469 -15.20 -2.52 -5.49
CA THR A 469 -16.31 -2.11 -4.62
C THR A 469 -17.64 -2.69 -5.10
N VAL A 470 -18.54 -2.95 -4.16
CA VAL A 470 -19.89 -3.45 -4.45
C VAL A 470 -20.94 -2.46 -4.01
N SER A 471 -21.90 -2.16 -4.88
CA SER A 471 -23.13 -1.50 -4.49
C SER A 471 -24.33 -2.27 -5.03
N LYS A 472 -25.21 -2.68 -4.14
CA LYS A 472 -26.36 -3.53 -4.46
C LYS A 472 -25.88 -4.85 -5.11
N ASP A 473 -26.24 -5.10 -6.35
CA ASP A 473 -25.91 -6.30 -7.12
C ASP A 473 -24.90 -6.02 -8.24
N THR A 474 -24.11 -4.96 -8.11
CA THR A 474 -23.08 -4.61 -9.07
C THR A 474 -21.72 -4.54 -8.38
N LEU A 475 -20.77 -5.29 -8.91
CA LEU A 475 -19.36 -5.21 -8.62
C LEU A 475 -18.71 -4.24 -9.61
N TYR A 476 -18.00 -3.24 -9.11
CA TYR A 476 -17.20 -2.32 -9.91
C TYR A 476 -15.73 -2.73 -9.80
N VAL A 477 -15.13 -3.01 -10.95
CA VAL A 477 -13.81 -3.63 -11.07
C VAL A 477 -12.85 -2.64 -11.73
N PRO A 478 -11.95 -2.02 -10.97
CA PRO A 478 -10.87 -1.23 -11.54
C PRO A 478 -9.84 -2.18 -12.17
N MET A 479 -9.49 -1.92 -13.44
CA MET A 479 -8.57 -2.73 -14.22
C MET A 479 -7.30 -1.93 -14.51
N SER A 480 -6.16 -2.42 -14.04
CA SER A 480 -4.85 -1.82 -14.27
C SER A 480 -4.33 -2.07 -15.69
N ASP A 481 -4.24 -3.25 -16.06
CA ASP A 481 -4.07 -3.88 -17.39
C ASP A 481 -3.21 -3.11 -18.41
N PHE A 482 -2.05 -2.61 -18.00
CA PHE A 482 -1.11 -1.98 -18.93
C PHE A 482 -0.25 -3.02 -19.68
N ASP A 483 0.44 -2.61 -20.73
CA ASP A 483 1.26 -3.52 -21.53
C ASP A 483 2.53 -3.96 -20.77
N GLY A 484 2.49 -5.15 -20.18
CA GLY A 484 3.58 -5.77 -19.42
C GLY A 484 4.58 -6.56 -20.29
N GLY A 485 4.51 -6.42 -21.61
CA GLY A 485 5.40 -7.12 -22.53
C GLY A 485 4.98 -8.55 -22.88
N PRO A 486 5.86 -9.33 -23.55
CA PRO A 486 5.50 -10.61 -24.19
C PRO A 486 5.16 -11.75 -23.22
N ARG A 487 5.55 -11.65 -21.95
CA ARG A 487 5.23 -12.67 -20.92
C ARG A 487 3.72 -12.78 -20.71
N TRP A 488 2.99 -11.66 -20.82
CA TRP A 488 1.53 -11.60 -20.66
C TRP A 488 0.86 -11.19 -21.98
N PRO A 489 0.61 -12.16 -22.90
CA PRO A 489 0.07 -11.87 -24.21
C PRO A 489 -1.41 -11.50 -24.14
N GLY A 490 -1.88 -10.71 -25.09
CA GLY A 490 -3.27 -10.31 -25.24
C GLY A 490 -3.45 -8.81 -25.41
N VAL A 491 -4.69 -8.39 -25.53
CA VAL A 491 -5.06 -6.98 -25.63
C VAL A 491 -5.36 -6.45 -24.23
N ALA A 492 -4.76 -5.33 -23.87
CA ALA A 492 -5.01 -4.64 -22.62
C ALA A 492 -6.34 -3.89 -22.65
N TYR A 493 -7.10 -3.95 -21.56
CA TYR A 493 -8.37 -3.25 -21.39
C TYR A 493 -8.36 -2.45 -20.05
N PRO A 494 -7.45 -1.46 -19.90
CA PRO A 494 -7.42 -0.64 -18.68
C PRO A 494 -8.71 0.19 -18.57
N GLY A 495 -9.25 0.31 -17.36
CA GLY A 495 -10.46 1.08 -17.11
C GLY A 495 -11.36 0.52 -16.02
N MET A 496 -12.60 0.98 -15.98
CA MET A 496 -13.59 0.55 -15.01
C MET A 496 -14.61 -0.38 -15.65
N PHE A 497 -14.81 -1.55 -15.05
CA PHE A 497 -15.88 -2.49 -15.44
C PHE A 497 -16.97 -2.51 -14.37
N ALA A 498 -18.20 -2.80 -14.81
CA ALA A 498 -19.31 -3.17 -13.93
C ALA A 498 -19.79 -4.57 -14.27
N VAL A 499 -19.94 -5.42 -13.24
CA VAL A 499 -20.27 -6.84 -13.36
C VAL A 499 -21.44 -7.17 -12.43
N ASP A 500 -22.39 -7.97 -12.90
CA ASP A 500 -23.48 -8.51 -12.07
C ASP A 500 -22.91 -9.53 -11.08
N ILE A 501 -23.10 -9.33 -9.76
CA ILE A 501 -22.53 -10.23 -8.75
C ILE A 501 -23.15 -11.62 -8.75
N THR A 502 -24.35 -11.79 -9.31
CA THR A 502 -25.05 -13.09 -9.33
C THR A 502 -24.61 -13.96 -10.51
N THR A 503 -24.36 -13.33 -11.67
CA THR A 503 -24.12 -14.05 -12.93
C THR A 503 -22.71 -13.92 -13.47
N GLY A 504 -21.94 -12.90 -13.02
CA GLY A 504 -20.64 -12.55 -13.61
C GLY A 504 -20.74 -11.83 -14.95
N GLU A 505 -21.96 -11.47 -15.40
CA GLU A 505 -22.16 -10.78 -16.67
C GLU A 505 -21.67 -9.33 -16.60
N GLN A 506 -20.86 -8.93 -17.59
CA GLN A 506 -20.43 -7.55 -17.75
C GLN A 506 -21.60 -6.66 -18.14
N ARG A 507 -21.89 -5.64 -17.34
CA ARG A 507 -22.96 -4.65 -17.58
C ARG A 507 -22.47 -3.50 -18.47
N TRP A 508 -21.29 -2.99 -18.23
CA TRP A 508 -20.63 -1.95 -19.01
C TRP A 508 -19.11 -1.95 -18.79
N PHE A 509 -18.40 -1.27 -19.69
CA PHE A 509 -16.97 -0.97 -19.59
C PHE A 509 -16.72 0.50 -19.94
N ALA A 510 -15.96 1.20 -19.10
CA ALA A 510 -15.49 2.56 -19.31
C ALA A 510 -13.96 2.50 -19.47
N PRO A 511 -13.41 2.63 -20.68
CA PRO A 511 -11.97 2.56 -20.90
C PRO A 511 -11.25 3.75 -20.24
N ALA A 512 -10.05 3.51 -19.70
CA ALA A 512 -9.18 4.58 -19.24
C ALA A 512 -8.68 5.39 -20.44
N PRO A 513 -8.73 6.73 -20.40
CA PRO A 513 -8.22 7.55 -21.49
C PRO A 513 -6.70 7.52 -21.52
N GLU A 514 -6.11 7.64 -22.71
CA GLU A 514 -4.67 7.81 -22.89
C GLU A 514 -4.32 9.31 -22.86
N ILE A 515 -4.01 9.83 -21.69
CA ILE A 515 -3.77 11.27 -21.48
C ILE A 515 -2.40 11.60 -20.84
N CYS A 516 -1.48 10.65 -20.89
CA CYS A 516 -0.15 10.82 -20.27
C CYS A 516 0.69 11.96 -20.88
N GLU A 517 0.47 12.32 -22.15
CA GLU A 517 1.07 13.48 -22.83
C GLU A 517 2.60 13.62 -22.66
N GLY A 518 3.31 12.49 -22.56
CA GLY A 518 4.76 12.46 -22.33
C GLY A 518 5.23 12.66 -20.90
N ARG A 519 4.34 12.63 -19.90
CA ARG A 519 4.71 12.57 -18.48
C ARG A 519 5.48 11.27 -18.22
N GLU A 520 6.66 11.40 -17.65
CA GLU A 520 7.50 10.25 -17.29
C GLU A 520 6.80 9.38 -16.24
N PHE A 521 6.88 8.05 -16.38
CA PHE A 521 6.23 7.06 -15.51
C PHE A 521 4.70 7.15 -15.45
N CYS A 522 4.06 7.91 -16.33
CA CYS A 522 2.62 7.94 -16.47
C CYS A 522 2.12 6.75 -17.29
N GLN A 523 1.03 6.14 -16.85
CA GLN A 523 0.37 5.03 -17.54
C GLN A 523 -1.14 5.16 -17.38
N SER A 524 -1.91 4.77 -18.38
CA SER A 524 -3.34 4.60 -18.21
C SER A 524 -3.62 3.32 -17.42
N GLY A 525 -4.71 3.30 -16.65
CA GLY A 525 -5.13 2.12 -15.91
C GLY A 525 -5.52 2.42 -14.46
N LEU A 526 -6.40 1.60 -13.92
CA LEU A 526 -6.95 1.75 -12.58
C LEU A 526 -6.34 0.67 -11.68
N SER A 527 -5.22 0.98 -11.01
CA SER A 527 -4.56 0.07 -10.07
C SER A 527 -5.06 0.26 -8.64
N ALA A 528 -5.38 1.50 -8.24
CA ALA A 528 -5.84 1.81 -6.89
C ALA A 528 -7.19 1.16 -6.56
N ALA A 529 -7.45 0.98 -5.26
CA ALA A 529 -8.75 0.54 -4.80
C ALA A 529 -9.84 1.56 -5.14
N SER A 530 -11.01 1.09 -5.55
CA SER A 530 -12.19 1.91 -5.81
C SER A 530 -13.12 1.97 -4.60
N SER A 531 -13.92 3.03 -4.53
CA SER A 531 -15.00 3.18 -3.54
C SER A 531 -16.27 3.64 -4.22
N SER A 532 -17.42 3.26 -3.68
CA SER A 532 -18.71 3.66 -4.24
C SER A 532 -19.51 4.53 -3.28
N ILE A 533 -20.24 5.47 -3.85
CA ILE A 533 -21.23 6.34 -3.21
C ILE A 533 -22.58 6.14 -3.90
N GLU A 534 -23.64 6.80 -3.45
CA GLU A 534 -24.94 6.66 -4.12
C GLU A 534 -24.87 7.16 -5.58
N GLY A 535 -25.02 6.21 -6.52
CA GLY A 535 -25.08 6.47 -7.97
C GLY A 535 -23.74 6.60 -8.69
N ALA A 536 -22.59 6.55 -7.98
CA ALA A 536 -21.26 6.65 -8.60
C ALA A 536 -20.21 5.77 -7.96
N VAL A 537 -19.26 5.27 -8.76
CA VAL A 537 -18.00 4.67 -8.31
C VAL A 537 -16.86 5.65 -8.56
N VAL A 538 -15.96 5.78 -7.58
CA VAL A 538 -14.81 6.70 -7.64
C VAL A 538 -13.53 5.90 -7.54
N ALA A 539 -12.59 6.17 -8.45
CA ALA A 539 -11.30 5.48 -8.51
C ALA A 539 -10.18 6.42 -8.95
N GLY A 540 -9.01 6.22 -8.36
CA GLY A 540 -7.77 6.83 -8.81
C GLY A 540 -7.12 6.01 -9.92
N SER A 541 -6.42 6.70 -10.81
CA SER A 541 -5.77 6.13 -11.99
C SER A 541 -4.24 6.31 -11.94
N MET A 542 -3.52 5.46 -12.66
CA MET A 542 -2.08 5.54 -12.80
C MET A 542 -1.62 6.76 -13.60
N ASP A 543 -2.52 7.40 -14.37
CA ASP A 543 -2.30 8.69 -15.03
C ASP A 543 -2.38 9.89 -14.07
N GLY A 544 -2.68 9.64 -12.79
CA GLY A 544 -2.81 10.65 -11.75
C GLY A 544 -4.20 11.29 -11.66
N HIS A 545 -5.15 10.86 -12.46
CA HIS A 545 -6.52 11.38 -12.40
C HIS A 545 -7.39 10.59 -11.41
N LEU A 546 -8.22 11.32 -10.68
CA LEU A 546 -9.28 10.79 -9.84
C LEU A 546 -10.61 10.97 -10.57
N ARG A 547 -11.31 9.86 -10.88
CA ARG A 547 -12.53 9.89 -11.68
C ARG A 547 -13.72 9.28 -10.97
N ALA A 548 -14.90 9.90 -11.16
CA ALA A 548 -16.19 9.35 -10.75
C ALA A 548 -16.95 8.86 -11.99
N TYR A 549 -17.41 7.62 -11.94
CA TYR A 549 -18.14 6.97 -13.02
C TYR A 549 -19.59 6.72 -12.62
N ASN A 550 -20.55 7.00 -13.50
CA ASN A 550 -21.96 6.74 -13.29
C ASN A 550 -22.25 5.23 -13.19
N PHE A 551 -23.01 4.81 -12.19
CA PHE A 551 -23.35 3.39 -11.95
C PHE A 551 -24.02 2.70 -13.14
N ASN A 552 -24.83 3.42 -13.91
CA ASN A 552 -25.68 2.80 -14.92
C ASN A 552 -24.97 2.54 -16.26
N ASN A 553 -23.99 3.40 -16.61
CA ASN A 553 -23.41 3.40 -17.95
C ASN A 553 -21.90 3.67 -18.00
N GLY A 554 -21.24 3.89 -16.87
CA GLY A 554 -19.79 4.16 -16.81
C GLY A 554 -19.36 5.54 -17.33
N ASN A 555 -20.28 6.44 -17.66
CA ASN A 555 -19.92 7.79 -18.06
C ASN A 555 -19.21 8.52 -16.92
N VAL A 556 -18.15 9.25 -17.25
CA VAL A 556 -17.44 10.09 -16.28
C VAL A 556 -18.32 11.27 -15.87
N LEU A 557 -18.58 11.37 -14.57
CA LEU A 557 -19.36 12.45 -13.94
C LEU A 557 -18.45 13.59 -13.44
N TRP A 558 -17.22 13.25 -13.06
CA TRP A 558 -16.22 14.17 -12.52
C TRP A 558 -14.83 13.61 -12.78
N ASP A 559 -13.87 14.46 -13.10
CA ASP A 559 -12.47 14.12 -13.37
C ASP A 559 -11.58 15.23 -12.81
N PHE A 560 -10.57 14.85 -12.03
CA PHE A 560 -9.63 15.79 -11.42
C PHE A 560 -8.20 15.28 -11.59
N ASP A 561 -7.32 16.09 -12.22
CA ASP A 561 -5.89 15.80 -12.32
C ASP A 561 -5.22 16.06 -10.97
N THR A 562 -4.77 15.00 -10.30
CA THR A 562 -4.02 15.09 -9.06
C THR A 562 -2.50 15.13 -9.27
N ALA A 563 -1.99 14.84 -10.49
CA ALA A 563 -0.57 14.85 -10.80
C ALA A 563 -0.06 16.28 -11.09
N ILE A 564 -0.40 17.21 -10.20
CA ILE A 564 -0.02 18.62 -10.22
C ILE A 564 0.58 19.05 -8.88
N GLY A 565 1.12 20.27 -8.85
CA GLY A 565 1.60 20.88 -7.59
C GLY A 565 0.47 21.46 -6.76
N PHE A 566 0.52 21.24 -5.45
CA PHE A 566 -0.45 21.73 -4.48
C PHE A 566 0.21 22.63 -3.43
N LYS A 567 -0.44 23.75 -3.11
CA LYS A 567 -0.16 24.48 -1.87
C LYS A 567 -0.74 23.70 -0.71
N THR A 568 0.09 23.40 0.27
CA THR A 568 -0.31 22.58 1.39
C THR A 568 -0.44 23.38 2.67
N ILE A 569 -1.18 22.83 3.64
CA ILE A 569 -1.30 23.43 4.97
C ILE A 569 0.01 23.42 5.77
N ASN A 570 1.00 22.62 5.34
CA ASN A 570 2.37 22.64 5.89
C ASN A 570 3.21 23.81 5.34
N GLY A 571 2.70 24.62 4.41
CA GLY A 571 3.41 25.76 3.84
C GLY A 571 4.36 25.44 2.67
N GLU A 572 4.50 24.16 2.32
CA GLU A 572 5.33 23.68 1.22
C GLU A 572 4.50 23.32 -0.01
N THR A 573 5.11 23.30 -1.19
CA THR A 573 4.47 22.76 -2.39
C THR A 573 4.71 21.26 -2.42
N ALA A 574 3.64 20.47 -2.45
CA ALA A 574 3.69 19.03 -2.71
C ALA A 574 3.19 18.73 -4.12
N ASN A 575 3.60 17.59 -4.65
CA ASN A 575 3.10 17.10 -5.94
C ASN A 575 2.26 15.84 -5.72
N GLY A 576 1.18 15.74 -6.45
CA GLY A 576 0.52 14.45 -6.65
C GLY A 576 1.20 13.67 -7.77
N GLY A 577 0.78 12.43 -7.97
CA GLY A 577 1.34 11.53 -8.96
C GLY A 577 0.37 10.40 -9.30
N SER A 578 0.88 9.24 -9.73
CA SER A 578 0.05 8.06 -9.95
C SER A 578 -0.72 7.67 -8.70
N MET A 579 -1.91 7.11 -8.90
CA MET A 579 -2.71 6.57 -7.81
C MET A 579 -2.74 5.05 -7.91
N GLY A 580 -2.14 4.40 -6.92
CA GLY A 580 -2.00 2.94 -6.84
C GLY A 580 -2.00 2.45 -5.40
N GLY A 581 -1.99 1.14 -5.21
CA GLY A 581 -2.03 0.54 -3.89
C GLY A 581 -3.44 0.34 -3.35
N ALA A 582 -3.52 -0.19 -2.14
CA ALA A 582 -4.79 -0.44 -1.46
C ALA A 582 -5.50 0.84 -0.97
N SER A 583 -4.92 2.02 -1.21
CA SER A 583 -5.54 3.30 -0.88
C SER A 583 -6.56 3.69 -1.94
N GLY A 584 -7.81 3.87 -1.51
CA GLY A 584 -8.90 4.39 -2.31
C GLY A 584 -9.49 5.67 -1.74
N PRO A 585 -10.45 6.31 -2.43
CA PRO A 585 -11.17 7.45 -1.88
C PRO A 585 -12.01 7.05 -0.67
N VAL A 586 -11.99 7.85 0.39
CA VAL A 586 -12.84 7.67 1.58
C VAL A 586 -13.72 8.89 1.79
N PHE A 587 -14.95 8.67 2.23
CA PHE A 587 -15.98 9.72 2.29
C PHE A 587 -16.57 9.87 3.68
N HIS A 588 -16.82 11.10 4.11
CA HIS A 588 -17.58 11.41 5.32
C HIS A 588 -18.29 12.75 5.18
N ARG A 589 -19.62 12.73 5.34
CA ARG A 589 -20.46 13.92 5.19
C ARG A 589 -20.25 14.56 3.81
N ASP A 590 -19.86 15.81 3.77
CA ASP A 590 -19.57 16.63 2.60
C ASP A 590 -18.11 16.50 2.10
N MET A 591 -17.31 15.60 2.68
CA MET A 591 -15.87 15.49 2.44
C MET A 591 -15.47 14.18 1.76
N MET A 592 -14.46 14.25 0.89
CA MET A 592 -13.73 13.13 0.31
C MET A 592 -12.22 13.30 0.57
N PHE A 593 -11.57 12.24 1.02
CA PHE A 593 -10.12 12.19 1.26
C PHE A 593 -9.48 11.18 0.32
N VAL A 594 -8.34 11.55 -0.27
CA VAL A 594 -7.60 10.67 -1.16
C VAL A 594 -6.11 10.98 -1.15
N ASN A 595 -5.30 9.95 -1.23
CA ASN A 595 -3.86 10.06 -1.42
C ASN A 595 -3.51 10.12 -2.91
N SER A 596 -2.47 10.92 -3.26
CA SER A 596 -1.89 10.94 -4.59
C SER A 596 -0.37 10.90 -4.54
N GLY A 597 0.22 9.95 -5.26
CA GLY A 597 1.63 9.63 -5.34
C GLY A 597 1.92 8.14 -5.19
N TYR A 598 2.61 7.54 -6.17
CA TYR A 598 2.95 6.11 -6.16
C TYR A 598 4.36 5.86 -6.71
N GLY A 599 5.37 6.65 -6.26
CA GLY A 599 6.76 6.59 -6.70
C GLY A 599 7.46 5.27 -6.32
N ILE A 600 7.00 4.17 -6.91
CA ILE A 600 7.57 2.82 -6.84
C ILE A 600 7.15 2.06 -8.10
N TYR A 601 7.91 1.05 -8.53
CA TYR A 601 7.60 0.21 -9.70
C TYR A 601 7.37 0.99 -11.01
N PHE A 602 8.16 2.06 -11.22
CA PHE A 602 8.09 2.92 -12.42
C PHE A 602 6.75 3.66 -12.58
N HIS A 603 6.20 4.18 -11.48
CA HIS A 603 5.02 5.03 -11.49
C HIS A 603 5.35 6.44 -10.99
N MET A 604 4.49 7.42 -11.33
CA MET A 604 4.71 8.82 -11.00
C MET A 604 4.77 9.03 -9.49
N PRO A 605 5.86 9.62 -8.97
CA PRO A 605 6.00 9.96 -7.55
C PRO A 605 5.01 11.07 -7.15
N GLY A 606 4.71 11.11 -5.85
CA GLY A 606 3.91 12.14 -5.22
C GLY A 606 3.80 11.89 -3.72
N ASN A 607 3.41 12.92 -2.97
CA ASN A 607 3.46 12.89 -1.51
C ASN A 607 2.32 13.67 -0.85
N VAL A 608 1.11 13.60 -1.41
CA VAL A 608 0.02 14.47 -0.96
C VAL A 608 -1.23 13.70 -0.54
N LEU A 609 -1.83 14.14 0.58
CA LEU A 609 -3.20 13.84 0.97
C LEU A 609 -4.07 15.04 0.59
N LEU A 610 -5.15 14.78 -0.14
CA LEU A 610 -6.12 15.78 -0.61
C LEU A 610 -7.45 15.59 0.13
N ASN A 611 -8.03 16.70 0.55
CA ASN A 611 -9.41 16.79 1.03
C ASN A 611 -10.24 17.61 0.06
N PHE A 612 -11.25 17.02 -0.54
CA PHE A 612 -12.27 17.70 -1.33
C PHE A 612 -13.54 17.86 -0.51
N ARG A 613 -14.28 18.93 -0.78
CA ARG A 613 -15.54 19.23 -0.09
C ARG A 613 -16.60 19.73 -1.06
N LEU A 614 -17.88 19.42 -0.80
CA LEU A 614 -18.99 20.04 -1.50
C LEU A 614 -19.06 21.53 -1.16
N ILE A 615 -19.16 22.35 -2.19
CA ILE A 615 -19.40 23.79 -2.00
C ILE A 615 -20.82 23.95 -1.45
N SER A 616 -20.93 24.57 -0.28
CA SER A 616 -22.23 25.03 0.21
C SER A 616 -22.71 26.19 -0.68
N ALA A 617 -23.90 26.09 -1.25
CA ALA A 617 -24.52 27.19 -2.05
C ALA A 617 -24.78 28.46 -1.22
N LYS A 618 -24.13 28.65 -0.07
CA LYS A 618 -24.34 29.72 0.91
C LYS A 618 -23.05 30.46 1.33
N ASP A 619 -21.90 30.20 0.72
CA ASP A 619 -20.68 30.98 0.97
C ASP A 619 -20.34 31.91 -0.17
#